data_770d142d1b5c6d3d76c41892392a0ce9
#
_entry.id   770d142d1b5c6d3d76c41892392a0ce9
#
_cell.length_a   1.000
_cell.length_b   1.000
_cell.length_c   1.000
_cell.angle_alpha   90.00
_cell.angle_beta   90.00
_cell.angle_gamma   90.00
#
_symmetry.space_group_name_H-M   'P 1'
#
loop_
_entity.id
_entity.type
_entity.pdbx_description
1 polymer ?
#
loop_
_entity_poly.entity_id
_entity_poly.type
_entity_poly.pdbx_seq_one_letter_code
_entity_poly.pdbx_strand_id
1 'polypeptide(L)'
;MAVNRRNFVLGTLGVGALLVGVGAWLRPGDRGGLYSEYFRALNNELKAKGPMRPVLLIDLDRLDHNIDVVMRSVKRTGKHLRLVEKSLPSPGLLSYIGQRAGTQRLMSFHQPFLNHDAQVYPQSDILLGKPLPVRSAELFYQTHKGPFDPAKQLQWLIDNPERLQQYLALAQGLSTRMRINIELDVGLHRGGVSDLNVLGQMLALIAANPQHLEFAGFMGYDPFVGMGVPGMLGSPEELFAKVMVIYQRCVDFTRQQYPALWHDGLCLNTAGSPSYRMHENENLSSEVSVGTAMLKPTHYDLPSLVEHEPAAYIATPVLKSTGAVNIPALDDKSKLFSWWDANQRQTFFIYGGNWMAEFESPPGLQSNGVYGRSSNQEMVNGSNAVGLTVEDQVFLRPTQTEAVLLQFGDLLAVRGGKIVDSWPVYT
;
A
#
# COMPACT_ATOMS: atom_id res chain seq x y z
N MET A 1 65.45 27.10 12.36
CA MET A 1 64.37 28.01 12.83
C MET A 1 63.70 27.37 14.03
N ALA A 2 63.88 27.99 15.21
CA ALA A 2 63.32 27.49 16.47
C ALA A 2 61.78 27.85 16.49
N VAL A 3 60.94 26.89 16.46
CA VAL A 3 59.49 27.10 16.62
C VAL A 3 59.25 27.53 18.07
N ASN A 4 58.72 28.73 18.24
CA ASN A 4 58.50 29.34 19.56
C ASN A 4 57.41 28.50 20.28
N ARG A 5 57.73 27.87 21.43
CA ARG A 5 56.86 27.02 22.23
C ARG A 5 55.45 27.61 22.47
N ARG A 6 55.37 28.91 22.60
CA ARG A 6 54.13 29.66 22.81
C ARG A 6 53.22 29.61 21.57
N ASN A 7 53.77 29.67 20.35
CA ASN A 7 53.03 29.62 19.12
C ASN A 7 52.59 28.18 18.82
N PHE A 8 53.35 27.16 19.25
CA PHE A 8 52.95 25.75 19.14
C PHE A 8 51.78 25.42 20.08
N VAL A 9 51.81 25.90 21.32
CA VAL A 9 50.70 25.71 22.29
C VAL A 9 49.45 26.47 21.86
N LEU A 10 49.58 27.69 21.34
CA LEU A 10 48.42 28.44 20.81
C LEU A 10 47.85 27.82 19.52
N GLY A 11 48.69 27.26 18.65
CA GLY A 11 48.25 26.53 17.46
C GLY A 11 47.51 25.23 17.78
N THR A 12 48.03 24.45 18.76
CA THR A 12 47.34 23.21 19.21
C THR A 12 46.02 23.48 19.96
N LEU A 13 45.94 24.55 20.73
CA LEU A 13 44.69 25.00 21.36
C LEU A 13 43.68 25.50 20.33
N GLY A 14 44.13 26.22 19.30
CA GLY A 14 43.26 26.68 18.19
C GLY A 14 42.70 25.54 17.35
N VAL A 15 43.52 24.55 16.99
CA VAL A 15 43.09 23.35 16.26
C VAL A 15 42.17 22.49 17.13
N GLY A 16 42.49 22.34 18.42
CA GLY A 16 41.63 21.64 19.37
C GLY A 16 40.26 22.30 19.53
N ALA A 17 40.22 23.64 19.64
CA ALA A 17 38.96 24.39 19.72
C ALA A 17 38.14 24.31 18.42
N LEU A 18 38.79 24.30 17.25
CA LEU A 18 38.16 24.13 15.95
C LEU A 18 37.58 22.72 15.80
N LEU A 19 38.33 21.69 16.21
CA LEU A 19 37.85 20.29 16.16
C LEU A 19 36.72 20.06 17.15
N VAL A 20 36.74 20.67 18.34
CA VAL A 20 35.62 20.62 19.31
C VAL A 20 34.43 21.41 18.79
N GLY A 21 34.63 22.56 18.15
CA GLY A 21 33.55 23.36 17.56
C GLY A 21 32.89 22.66 16.38
N VAL A 22 33.65 22.05 15.47
CA VAL A 22 33.14 21.26 14.35
C VAL A 22 32.46 20.01 14.88
N GLY A 23 33.03 19.32 15.88
CA GLY A 23 32.41 18.18 16.53
C GLY A 23 31.08 18.55 17.18
N ALA A 24 31.00 19.66 17.91
CA ALA A 24 29.75 20.13 18.53
C ALA A 24 28.67 20.50 17.47
N TRP A 25 29.07 21.02 16.32
CA TRP A 25 28.16 21.36 15.21
C TRP A 25 27.64 20.14 14.46
N LEU A 26 28.42 19.05 14.43
CA LEU A 26 28.02 17.77 13.81
C LEU A 26 27.21 16.85 14.74
N ARG A 27 27.04 17.25 16.01
CA ARG A 27 26.31 16.45 17.00
C ARG A 27 24.83 16.38 16.65
N PRO A 28 24.22 15.14 16.58
CA PRO A 28 22.82 15.01 16.32
C PRO A 28 21.94 15.74 17.35
N GLY A 29 20.98 16.52 16.87
CA GLY A 29 19.99 17.14 17.75
C GLY A 29 19.09 16.09 18.42
N ASP A 30 18.52 16.43 19.57
CA ASP A 30 17.51 15.62 20.23
C ASP A 30 16.21 15.66 19.39
N ARG A 31 15.75 14.49 18.95
CA ARG A 31 14.54 14.30 18.14
C ARG A 31 13.39 13.72 18.95
N GLY A 32 13.63 13.37 20.22
CA GLY A 32 12.64 12.75 21.08
C GLY A 32 11.53 13.70 21.50
N GLY A 33 10.38 13.13 21.76
CA GLY A 33 9.22 13.83 22.28
C GLY A 33 8.21 12.87 22.92
N LEU A 34 7.23 13.42 23.61
CA LEU A 34 6.12 12.65 24.17
C LEU A 34 5.10 12.31 23.08
N TYR A 35 4.21 11.39 23.37
CA TYR A 35 3.02 11.14 22.54
C TYR A 35 2.26 12.44 22.28
N SER A 36 1.75 12.59 21.08
CA SER A 36 0.63 13.49 20.84
C SER A 36 -0.60 13.04 21.65
N GLU A 37 -1.60 13.91 21.79
CA GLU A 37 -2.84 13.57 22.49
C GLU A 37 -3.53 12.34 21.86
N TYR A 38 -3.56 12.28 20.56
CA TYR A 38 -4.10 11.17 19.78
C TYR A 38 -3.43 9.82 20.13
N PHE A 39 -2.10 9.73 20.05
CA PHE A 39 -1.39 8.49 20.35
C PHE A 39 -1.40 8.15 21.85
N ARG A 40 -1.49 9.16 22.70
CA ARG A 40 -1.67 8.92 24.14
C ARG A 40 -3.01 8.26 24.44
N ALA A 41 -4.08 8.70 23.78
CA ALA A 41 -5.41 8.08 23.93
C ALA A 41 -5.38 6.61 23.47
N LEU A 42 -4.77 6.33 22.29
CA LEU A 42 -4.59 4.96 21.79
C LEU A 42 -3.73 4.09 22.72
N ASN A 43 -2.60 4.62 23.23
CA ASN A 43 -1.77 3.91 24.21
C ASN A 43 -2.58 3.49 25.44
N ASN A 44 -3.36 4.41 26.01
CA ASN A 44 -4.17 4.14 27.19
C ASN A 44 -5.27 3.10 26.91
N GLU A 45 -5.93 3.18 25.76
CA GLU A 45 -6.96 2.19 25.38
C GLU A 45 -6.36 0.80 25.16
N LEU A 46 -5.22 0.71 24.48
CA LEU A 46 -4.54 -0.57 24.22
C LEU A 46 -4.01 -1.20 25.52
N LYS A 47 -3.48 -0.40 26.43
CA LYS A 47 -3.07 -0.89 27.77
C LYS A 47 -4.25 -1.40 28.58
N ALA A 48 -5.41 -0.77 28.46
CA ALA A 48 -6.60 -1.15 29.24
C ALA A 48 -7.36 -2.34 28.64
N LYS A 49 -7.41 -2.45 27.28
CA LYS A 49 -8.30 -3.41 26.59
C LYS A 49 -7.62 -4.15 25.44
N GLY A 50 -6.44 -3.75 25.02
CA GLY A 50 -5.74 -4.38 23.92
C GLY A 50 -5.14 -5.73 24.28
N PRO A 51 -4.77 -6.56 23.29
CA PRO A 51 -4.25 -7.92 23.53
C PRO A 51 -2.79 -7.95 23.99
N MET A 52 -2.14 -6.82 24.24
CA MET A 52 -0.75 -6.66 24.71
C MET A 52 0.29 -7.47 23.88
N ARG A 53 0.05 -7.56 22.61
CA ARG A 53 0.94 -8.09 21.56
C ARG A 53 0.95 -7.13 20.37
N PRO A 54 1.85 -7.31 19.39
CA PRO A 54 1.77 -6.52 18.15
C PRO A 54 0.39 -6.68 17.49
N VAL A 55 -0.22 -5.57 17.13
CA VAL A 55 -1.51 -5.49 16.44
C VAL A 55 -1.47 -4.44 15.34
N LEU A 56 -2.37 -4.58 14.38
CA LEU A 56 -2.60 -3.55 13.37
C LEU A 56 -3.93 -2.85 13.67
N LEU A 57 -3.85 -1.53 13.81
CA LEU A 57 -4.99 -0.65 14.04
C LEU A 57 -5.48 -0.06 12.72
N ILE A 58 -6.79 0.04 12.56
CA ILE A 58 -7.45 0.82 11.50
C ILE A 58 -8.24 1.93 12.18
N ASP A 59 -7.83 3.17 11.96
CA ASP A 59 -8.53 4.35 12.45
C ASP A 59 -9.71 4.68 11.54
N LEU A 60 -10.91 4.48 12.03
CA LEU A 60 -12.14 4.66 11.26
C LEU A 60 -12.47 6.12 10.98
N ASP A 61 -12.08 7.05 11.84
CA ASP A 61 -12.35 8.47 11.61
C ASP A 61 -11.53 8.98 10.43
N ARG A 62 -10.26 8.58 10.37
CA ARG A 62 -9.34 8.89 9.25
C ARG A 62 -9.68 8.10 7.99
N LEU A 63 -10.06 6.85 8.14
CA LEU A 63 -10.54 6.03 7.02
C LEU A 63 -11.80 6.63 6.40
N ASP A 64 -12.74 7.07 7.20
CA ASP A 64 -13.96 7.74 6.76
C ASP A 64 -13.64 9.00 5.97
N HIS A 65 -12.71 9.82 6.47
CA HIS A 65 -12.22 10.98 5.74
C HIS A 65 -11.62 10.60 4.38
N ASN A 66 -10.78 9.57 4.32
CA ASN A 66 -10.14 9.12 3.08
C ASN A 66 -11.18 8.58 2.08
N ILE A 67 -12.17 7.82 2.54
CA ILE A 67 -13.28 7.36 1.69
C ILE A 67 -14.03 8.56 1.11
N ASP A 68 -14.33 9.57 1.92
CA ASP A 68 -15.03 10.78 1.47
C ASP A 68 -14.21 11.58 0.44
N VAL A 69 -12.87 11.64 0.60
CA VAL A 69 -11.97 12.26 -0.39
C VAL A 69 -12.07 11.53 -1.73
N VAL A 70 -11.96 10.19 -1.74
CA VAL A 70 -12.08 9.39 -2.96
C VAL A 70 -13.46 9.54 -3.58
N MET A 71 -14.53 9.48 -2.77
CA MET A 71 -15.90 9.53 -3.28
C MET A 71 -16.29 10.91 -3.82
N ARG A 72 -15.69 12.00 -3.34
CA ARG A 72 -15.85 13.34 -3.98
C ARG A 72 -15.32 13.32 -5.41
N SER A 73 -14.15 12.71 -5.64
CA SER A 73 -13.57 12.54 -6.97
C SER A 73 -14.45 11.69 -7.89
N VAL A 74 -14.83 10.51 -7.41
CA VAL A 74 -15.65 9.53 -8.15
C VAL A 74 -17.03 10.12 -8.53
N LYS A 75 -17.72 10.75 -7.57
CA LYS A 75 -19.05 11.34 -7.82
C LYS A 75 -19.00 12.51 -8.81
N ARG A 76 -17.94 13.31 -8.79
CA ARG A 76 -17.78 14.45 -9.72
C ARG A 76 -17.67 13.98 -11.17
N THR A 77 -17.08 12.81 -11.40
CA THR A 77 -16.84 12.27 -12.74
C THR A 77 -17.93 11.31 -13.22
N GLY A 78 -18.80 10.84 -12.33
CA GLY A 78 -19.77 9.79 -12.64
C GLY A 78 -19.16 8.40 -12.85
N LYS A 79 -17.86 8.23 -12.58
CA LYS A 79 -17.18 6.95 -12.68
C LYS A 79 -17.55 6.02 -11.52
N HIS A 80 -17.24 4.74 -11.66
CA HIS A 80 -17.37 3.78 -10.57
C HIS A 80 -16.06 3.65 -9.78
N LEU A 81 -16.17 3.36 -8.48
CA LEU A 81 -15.05 2.96 -7.64
C LEU A 81 -14.94 1.44 -7.60
N ARG A 82 -13.74 0.92 -7.88
CA ARG A 82 -13.38 -0.48 -7.65
C ARG A 82 -12.36 -0.57 -6.50
N LEU A 83 -12.66 -1.32 -5.46
CA LEU A 83 -11.79 -1.49 -4.30
C LEU A 83 -10.70 -2.52 -4.59
N VAL A 84 -9.46 -2.17 -4.31
CA VAL A 84 -8.28 -3.02 -4.55
C VAL A 84 -8.00 -3.87 -3.31
N GLU A 85 -8.44 -5.11 -3.32
CA GLU A 85 -8.44 -6.06 -2.21
C GLU A 85 -7.05 -6.28 -1.60
N LYS A 86 -6.01 -6.48 -2.41
CA LYS A 86 -4.65 -6.76 -1.93
C LYS A 86 -4.11 -5.71 -0.96
N SER A 87 -4.57 -4.45 -1.10
CA SER A 87 -4.19 -3.34 -0.22
C SER A 87 -5.08 -3.23 1.01
N LEU A 88 -6.19 -3.95 1.04
CA LEU A 88 -7.25 -3.94 2.04
C LEU A 88 -7.65 -5.38 2.41
N PRO A 89 -6.69 -6.26 2.80
CA PRO A 89 -6.88 -7.71 2.80
C PRO A 89 -7.67 -8.22 4.03
N SER A 90 -8.86 -7.67 4.24
CA SER A 90 -9.79 -8.08 5.29
C SER A 90 -11.24 -7.94 4.81
N PRO A 91 -12.05 -8.99 4.95
CA PRO A 91 -13.48 -8.92 4.60
C PRO A 91 -14.23 -7.83 5.36
N GLY A 92 -13.95 -7.67 6.64
CA GLY A 92 -14.57 -6.61 7.47
C GLY A 92 -14.21 -5.22 6.98
N LEU A 93 -12.93 -4.98 6.67
CA LEU A 93 -12.46 -3.70 6.12
C LEU A 93 -13.08 -3.41 4.74
N LEU A 94 -13.10 -4.40 3.83
CA LEU A 94 -13.72 -4.24 2.51
C LEU A 94 -15.22 -3.98 2.61
N SER A 95 -15.92 -4.70 3.48
CA SER A 95 -17.35 -4.47 3.73
C SER A 95 -17.61 -3.06 4.24
N TYR A 96 -16.83 -2.61 5.21
CA TYR A 96 -16.95 -1.27 5.77
C TYR A 96 -16.78 -0.18 4.71
N ILE A 97 -15.70 -0.27 3.92
CA ILE A 97 -15.41 0.70 2.85
C ILE A 97 -16.48 0.62 1.75
N GLY A 98 -16.84 -0.59 1.32
CA GLY A 98 -17.83 -0.82 0.27
C GLY A 98 -19.21 -0.27 0.62
N GLN A 99 -19.68 -0.48 1.85
CA GLN A 99 -20.95 0.08 2.35
C GLN A 99 -20.94 1.61 2.38
N ARG A 100 -19.87 2.22 2.92
CA ARG A 100 -19.75 3.67 2.99
C ARG A 100 -19.60 4.33 1.62
N ALA A 101 -18.84 3.72 0.72
CA ALA A 101 -18.64 4.21 -0.64
C ALA A 101 -19.82 3.90 -1.58
N GLY A 102 -20.70 2.97 -1.22
CA GLY A 102 -21.80 2.51 -2.07
C GLY A 102 -21.32 1.71 -3.28
N THR A 103 -20.26 0.90 -3.13
CA THR A 103 -19.72 0.07 -4.22
C THR A 103 -19.66 -1.41 -3.84
N GLN A 104 -19.89 -2.26 -4.83
CA GLN A 104 -19.72 -3.72 -4.77
C GLN A 104 -18.70 -4.19 -5.81
N ARG A 105 -17.85 -3.28 -6.33
CA ARG A 105 -16.83 -3.61 -7.32
C ARG A 105 -15.51 -3.88 -6.59
N LEU A 106 -14.97 -5.08 -6.79
CA LEU A 106 -13.71 -5.53 -6.19
C LEU A 106 -12.66 -5.82 -7.26
N MET A 107 -11.40 -5.61 -6.93
CA MET A 107 -10.27 -6.06 -7.74
C MET A 107 -9.47 -7.08 -6.92
N SER A 108 -9.53 -8.35 -7.33
CA SER A 108 -8.83 -9.45 -6.65
C SER A 108 -7.52 -9.81 -7.35
N PHE A 109 -6.58 -10.38 -6.59
CA PHE A 109 -5.22 -10.66 -7.07
C PHE A 109 -4.74 -12.08 -6.75
N HIS A 110 -5.53 -12.84 -6.01
CA HIS A 110 -5.11 -14.12 -5.46
C HIS A 110 -6.28 -15.11 -5.47
N GLN A 111 -6.07 -16.32 -5.99
CA GLN A 111 -7.16 -17.26 -6.18
C GLN A 111 -7.87 -17.68 -4.87
N PRO A 112 -7.20 -17.94 -3.75
CA PRO A 112 -7.90 -18.22 -2.48
C PRO A 112 -8.78 -17.04 -2.03
N PHE A 113 -8.29 -15.80 -2.18
CA PHE A 113 -9.07 -14.60 -1.85
C PHE A 113 -10.27 -14.44 -2.78
N LEU A 114 -10.09 -14.66 -4.09
CA LEU A 114 -11.18 -14.66 -5.06
C LEU A 114 -12.30 -15.64 -4.68
N ASN A 115 -11.97 -16.86 -4.23
CA ASN A 115 -12.96 -17.82 -3.77
C ASN A 115 -13.70 -17.33 -2.52
N HIS A 116 -12.98 -16.72 -1.59
CA HIS A 116 -13.57 -16.13 -0.40
C HIS A 116 -14.50 -14.97 -0.74
N ASP A 117 -14.08 -14.06 -1.62
CA ASP A 117 -14.87 -12.91 -2.05
C ASP A 117 -16.15 -13.34 -2.77
N ALA A 118 -16.05 -14.32 -3.67
CA ALA A 118 -17.20 -14.88 -4.36
C ALA A 118 -18.24 -15.51 -3.40
N GLN A 119 -17.78 -15.99 -2.25
CA GLN A 119 -18.65 -16.55 -1.22
C GLN A 119 -19.26 -15.47 -0.31
N VAL A 120 -18.43 -14.49 0.15
CA VAL A 120 -18.84 -13.46 1.11
C VAL A 120 -19.58 -12.32 0.44
N TYR A 121 -19.24 -12.00 -0.80
CA TYR A 121 -19.84 -10.91 -1.58
C TYR A 121 -20.49 -11.43 -2.87
N PRO A 122 -21.55 -12.22 -2.77
CA PRO A 122 -22.13 -12.91 -3.94
C PRO A 122 -22.75 -11.97 -4.97
N GLN A 123 -22.90 -10.69 -4.68
CA GLN A 123 -23.43 -9.67 -5.60
C GLN A 123 -22.33 -8.76 -6.18
N SER A 124 -21.06 -9.01 -5.84
CA SER A 124 -19.96 -8.15 -6.32
C SER A 124 -19.65 -8.38 -7.80
N ASP A 125 -19.15 -7.33 -8.46
CA ASP A 125 -18.46 -7.43 -9.76
C ASP A 125 -16.96 -7.50 -9.46
N ILE A 126 -16.29 -8.59 -9.83
CA ILE A 126 -14.89 -8.82 -9.54
C ILE A 126 -14.06 -8.77 -10.82
N LEU A 127 -13.03 -7.93 -10.84
CA LEU A 127 -11.99 -7.87 -11.86
C LEU A 127 -10.67 -8.40 -11.28
N LEU A 128 -9.98 -9.28 -12.00
CA LEU A 128 -8.61 -9.64 -11.63
C LEU A 128 -7.66 -8.46 -11.91
N GLY A 129 -6.81 -8.12 -10.94
CA GLY A 129 -5.84 -7.02 -11.07
C GLY A 129 -4.46 -7.47 -11.58
N LYS A 130 -4.34 -8.74 -11.96
CA LYS A 130 -3.19 -9.31 -12.68
C LYS A 130 -3.61 -10.59 -13.40
N PRO A 131 -2.96 -10.97 -14.51
CA PRO A 131 -3.15 -12.28 -15.12
C PRO A 131 -2.79 -13.39 -14.13
N LEU A 132 -3.68 -14.38 -14.00
CA LEU A 132 -3.41 -15.55 -13.16
C LEU A 132 -2.97 -16.74 -14.04
N PRO A 133 -2.15 -17.66 -13.51
CA PRO A 133 -1.93 -18.95 -14.16
C PRO A 133 -3.27 -19.66 -14.43
N VAL A 134 -3.42 -20.30 -15.58
CA VAL A 134 -4.66 -20.99 -15.94
C VAL A 134 -5.09 -22.04 -14.91
N ARG A 135 -4.11 -22.69 -14.26
CA ARG A 135 -4.39 -23.64 -13.18
C ARG A 135 -5.06 -22.98 -11.96
N SER A 136 -4.72 -21.72 -11.66
CA SER A 136 -5.41 -20.98 -10.59
C SER A 136 -6.87 -20.69 -10.94
N ALA A 137 -7.16 -20.39 -12.21
CA ALA A 137 -8.54 -20.22 -12.67
C ALA A 137 -9.30 -21.55 -12.61
N GLU A 138 -8.69 -22.64 -13.03
CA GLU A 138 -9.27 -23.98 -12.91
C GLU A 138 -9.61 -24.32 -11.46
N LEU A 139 -8.69 -24.08 -10.51
CA LEU A 139 -8.91 -24.30 -9.08
C LEU A 139 -10.06 -23.45 -8.54
N PHE A 140 -10.18 -22.19 -9.00
CA PHE A 140 -11.33 -21.36 -8.65
C PHE A 140 -12.64 -22.06 -9.02
N TYR A 141 -12.82 -22.49 -10.28
CA TYR A 141 -14.05 -23.15 -10.72
C TYR A 141 -14.28 -24.50 -10.02
N GLN A 142 -13.22 -25.25 -9.71
CA GLN A 142 -13.35 -26.53 -8.99
C GLN A 142 -13.79 -26.36 -7.53
N THR A 143 -13.41 -25.26 -6.90
CA THR A 143 -13.66 -25.03 -5.48
C THR A 143 -14.74 -24.01 -5.17
N HIS A 144 -15.13 -23.19 -6.16
CA HIS A 144 -16.19 -22.21 -6.01
C HIS A 144 -17.53 -22.87 -5.72
N LYS A 145 -18.21 -22.38 -4.69
CA LYS A 145 -19.57 -22.80 -4.30
C LYS A 145 -20.35 -21.57 -3.85
N GLY A 146 -21.61 -21.52 -4.22
CA GLY A 146 -22.47 -20.42 -3.80
C GLY A 146 -23.17 -19.70 -4.96
N PRO A 147 -23.86 -18.60 -4.68
CA PRO A 147 -24.71 -17.91 -5.65
C PRO A 147 -23.96 -16.93 -6.57
N PHE A 148 -22.68 -16.67 -6.36
CA PHE A 148 -21.89 -15.83 -7.26
C PHE A 148 -21.79 -16.51 -8.64
N ASP A 149 -22.17 -15.77 -9.70
CA ASP A 149 -22.15 -16.27 -11.07
C ASP A 149 -20.89 -15.78 -11.81
N PRO A 150 -19.83 -16.61 -11.92
CA PRO A 150 -18.59 -16.20 -12.57
C PRO A 150 -18.77 -15.79 -14.04
N ALA A 151 -19.78 -16.32 -14.73
CA ALA A 151 -20.03 -15.98 -16.12
C ALA A 151 -20.58 -14.55 -16.30
N LYS A 152 -21.09 -13.93 -15.24
CA LYS A 152 -21.65 -12.57 -15.27
C LYS A 152 -20.86 -11.57 -14.43
N GLN A 153 -20.22 -12.04 -13.36
CA GLN A 153 -19.68 -11.17 -12.30
C GLN A 153 -18.15 -11.18 -12.22
N LEU A 154 -17.47 -12.14 -12.87
CA LEU A 154 -16.01 -12.26 -12.83
C LEU A 154 -15.39 -11.87 -14.18
N GLN A 155 -14.40 -10.99 -14.13
CA GLN A 155 -13.60 -10.58 -15.29
C GLN A 155 -12.17 -11.07 -15.12
N TRP A 156 -11.73 -11.96 -16.00
CA TRP A 156 -10.36 -12.46 -16.05
C TRP A 156 -9.47 -11.50 -16.80
N LEU A 157 -8.41 -11.02 -16.15
CA LEU A 157 -7.42 -10.14 -16.78
C LEU A 157 -6.42 -10.96 -17.61
N ILE A 158 -6.27 -10.62 -18.87
CA ILE A 158 -5.40 -11.32 -19.83
C ILE A 158 -4.52 -10.30 -20.54
N ASP A 159 -3.24 -10.60 -20.65
CA ASP A 159 -2.22 -9.68 -21.15
C ASP A 159 -1.57 -10.09 -22.49
N ASN A 160 -1.89 -11.29 -23.00
CA ASN A 160 -1.31 -11.78 -24.26
C ASN A 160 -2.16 -12.89 -24.92
N PRO A 161 -1.98 -13.16 -26.24
CA PRO A 161 -2.74 -14.16 -27.00
C PRO A 161 -2.57 -15.58 -26.48
N GLU A 162 -1.37 -15.97 -26.05
CA GLU A 162 -1.09 -17.32 -25.55
C GLU A 162 -1.91 -17.61 -24.28
N ARG A 163 -1.90 -16.66 -23.33
CA ARG A 163 -2.72 -16.76 -22.12
C ARG A 163 -4.22 -16.84 -22.47
N LEU A 164 -4.67 -16.06 -23.44
CA LEU A 164 -6.06 -16.09 -23.88
C LEU A 164 -6.45 -17.46 -24.47
N GLN A 165 -5.57 -18.09 -25.26
CA GLN A 165 -5.81 -19.45 -25.75
C GLN A 165 -5.92 -20.49 -24.62
N GLN A 166 -5.08 -20.38 -23.58
CA GLN A 166 -5.16 -21.25 -22.41
C GLN A 166 -6.49 -21.10 -21.69
N TYR A 167 -6.98 -19.87 -21.53
CA TYR A 167 -8.28 -19.61 -20.92
C TYR A 167 -9.46 -20.05 -21.81
N LEU A 168 -9.34 -19.93 -23.13
CA LEU A 168 -10.33 -20.49 -24.06
C LEU A 168 -10.43 -22.02 -23.91
N ALA A 169 -9.30 -22.72 -23.87
CA ALA A 169 -9.30 -24.18 -23.69
C ALA A 169 -9.92 -24.57 -22.34
N LEU A 170 -9.64 -23.81 -21.27
CA LEU A 170 -10.26 -24.01 -19.96
C LEU A 170 -11.79 -23.78 -20.03
N ALA A 171 -12.23 -22.68 -20.64
CA ALA A 171 -13.64 -22.35 -20.80
C ALA A 171 -14.42 -23.44 -21.56
N GLN A 172 -13.82 -23.97 -22.65
CA GLN A 172 -14.35 -25.09 -23.42
C GLN A 172 -14.46 -26.36 -22.56
N GLY A 173 -13.40 -26.71 -21.83
CA GLY A 173 -13.39 -27.90 -20.95
C GLY A 173 -14.42 -27.83 -19.82
N LEU A 174 -14.68 -26.64 -19.30
CA LEU A 174 -15.69 -26.38 -18.27
C LEU A 174 -17.09 -26.11 -18.82
N SER A 175 -17.26 -26.05 -20.16
CA SER A 175 -18.50 -25.63 -20.80
C SER A 175 -19.09 -24.34 -20.24
N THR A 176 -18.24 -23.37 -19.96
CA THR A 176 -18.59 -22.07 -19.38
C THR A 176 -18.20 -20.92 -20.29
N ARG A 177 -18.76 -19.74 -20.03
CA ARG A 177 -18.35 -18.48 -20.67
C ARG A 177 -17.53 -17.66 -19.70
N MET A 178 -16.35 -17.22 -20.12
CA MET A 178 -15.46 -16.38 -19.35
C MET A 178 -15.44 -14.96 -19.88
N ARG A 179 -15.61 -13.97 -19.00
CA ARG A 179 -15.51 -12.56 -19.33
C ARG A 179 -14.03 -12.15 -19.29
N ILE A 180 -13.52 -11.63 -20.39
CA ILE A 180 -12.11 -11.28 -20.60
C ILE A 180 -11.96 -9.78 -20.58
N ASN A 181 -11.19 -9.28 -19.62
CA ASN A 181 -10.69 -7.92 -19.59
C ASN A 181 -9.24 -7.94 -20.07
N ILE A 182 -8.87 -7.08 -21.04
CA ILE A 182 -7.51 -7.07 -21.58
C ILE A 182 -6.69 -6.03 -20.86
N GLU A 183 -5.53 -6.45 -20.31
CA GLU A 183 -4.56 -5.53 -19.73
C GLU A 183 -3.85 -4.74 -20.82
N LEU A 184 -3.83 -3.42 -20.69
CA LEU A 184 -3.13 -2.51 -21.58
C LEU A 184 -1.81 -2.05 -20.93
N ASP A 185 -0.71 -2.12 -21.68
CA ASP A 185 0.51 -1.41 -21.29
C ASP A 185 0.38 0.07 -21.65
N VAL A 186 -0.04 0.85 -20.70
CA VAL A 186 -0.23 2.30 -20.85
C VAL A 186 1.05 3.11 -20.54
N GLY A 187 2.22 2.44 -20.50
CA GLY A 187 3.51 3.07 -20.28
C GLY A 187 4.20 2.67 -18.98
N LEU A 188 3.62 1.77 -18.18
CA LEU A 188 4.28 1.19 -17.01
C LEU A 188 5.31 0.13 -17.38
N HIS A 189 5.15 -0.50 -18.54
CA HIS A 189 6.03 -1.57 -19.07
C HIS A 189 6.20 -2.76 -18.13
N ARG A 190 5.16 -3.08 -17.36
CA ARG A 190 5.13 -4.23 -16.46
C ARG A 190 4.46 -5.46 -17.07
N GLY A 191 3.71 -5.27 -18.13
CA GLY A 191 2.89 -6.24 -18.85
C GLY A 191 1.75 -5.54 -19.57
N GLY A 192 0.93 -6.29 -20.29
CA GLY A 192 -0.18 -5.75 -21.05
C GLY A 192 0.10 -5.53 -22.53
N VAL A 193 -0.94 -5.18 -23.27
CA VAL A 193 -0.92 -5.01 -24.73
C VAL A 193 -0.84 -3.54 -25.08
N SER A 194 0.13 -3.17 -25.95
CA SER A 194 0.24 -1.85 -26.55
C SER A 194 0.30 -1.90 -28.10
N ASP A 195 0.58 -3.08 -28.68
CA ASP A 195 0.57 -3.32 -30.13
C ASP A 195 -0.85 -3.66 -30.59
N LEU A 196 -1.38 -2.87 -31.53
CA LEU A 196 -2.73 -3.07 -32.08
C LEU A 196 -2.88 -4.37 -32.87
N ASN A 197 -1.78 -4.93 -33.43
CA ASN A 197 -1.85 -6.24 -34.10
C ASN A 197 -2.08 -7.35 -33.09
N VAL A 198 -1.40 -7.29 -31.93
CA VAL A 198 -1.59 -8.22 -30.82
C VAL A 198 -2.99 -8.07 -30.24
N LEU A 199 -3.45 -6.84 -30.02
CA LEU A 199 -4.83 -6.56 -29.59
C LEU A 199 -5.84 -7.15 -30.58
N GLY A 200 -5.64 -6.94 -31.89
CA GLY A 200 -6.49 -7.48 -32.94
C GLY A 200 -6.57 -9.02 -32.93
N GLN A 201 -5.44 -9.70 -32.72
CA GLN A 201 -5.43 -11.17 -32.57
C GLN A 201 -6.28 -11.62 -31.37
N MET A 202 -6.17 -10.94 -30.23
CA MET A 202 -6.97 -11.29 -29.05
C MET A 202 -8.45 -11.03 -29.27
N LEU A 203 -8.83 -9.88 -29.81
CA LEU A 203 -10.21 -9.54 -30.11
C LEU A 203 -10.83 -10.49 -31.14
N ALA A 204 -10.08 -10.87 -32.18
CA ALA A 204 -10.50 -11.86 -33.18
C ALA A 204 -10.77 -13.22 -32.53
N LEU A 205 -9.90 -13.66 -31.61
CA LEU A 205 -10.10 -14.92 -30.88
C LEU A 205 -11.35 -14.89 -30.01
N ILE A 206 -11.62 -13.78 -29.34
CA ILE A 206 -12.85 -13.60 -28.53
C ILE A 206 -14.08 -13.62 -29.46
N ALA A 207 -14.05 -12.85 -30.54
CA ALA A 207 -15.16 -12.76 -31.50
C ALA A 207 -15.49 -14.10 -32.18
N ALA A 208 -14.49 -14.93 -32.41
CA ALA A 208 -14.64 -16.27 -33.01
C ALA A 208 -15.20 -17.31 -32.02
N ASN A 209 -15.20 -17.04 -30.71
CA ASN A 209 -15.60 -18.00 -29.67
C ASN A 209 -16.64 -17.43 -28.70
N PRO A 210 -17.78 -16.86 -29.14
CA PRO A 210 -18.74 -16.14 -28.31
C PRO A 210 -19.44 -17.03 -27.27
N GLN A 211 -19.40 -18.35 -27.47
CA GLN A 211 -19.97 -19.32 -26.51
C GLN A 211 -19.10 -19.49 -25.25
N HIS A 212 -17.79 -19.19 -25.36
CA HIS A 212 -16.81 -19.43 -24.31
C HIS A 212 -16.12 -18.18 -23.81
N LEU A 213 -16.04 -17.14 -24.63
CA LEU A 213 -15.39 -15.88 -24.29
C LEU A 213 -16.33 -14.70 -24.51
N GLU A 214 -16.21 -13.71 -23.63
CA GLU A 214 -16.87 -12.41 -23.74
C GLU A 214 -15.83 -11.31 -23.54
N PHE A 215 -15.79 -10.35 -24.45
CA PHE A 215 -15.00 -9.14 -24.21
C PHE A 215 -15.67 -8.30 -23.12
N ALA A 216 -15.01 -8.09 -21.99
CA ALA A 216 -15.52 -7.35 -20.84
C ALA A 216 -14.97 -5.93 -20.74
N GLY A 217 -13.86 -5.62 -21.43
CA GLY A 217 -13.27 -4.29 -21.41
C GLY A 217 -11.75 -4.28 -21.34
N PHE A 218 -11.23 -3.17 -20.82
CA PHE A 218 -9.79 -2.92 -20.68
C PHE A 218 -9.43 -2.54 -19.24
N MET A 219 -8.19 -2.85 -18.83
CA MET A 219 -7.58 -2.35 -17.61
C MET A 219 -6.21 -1.76 -17.95
N GLY A 220 -5.98 -0.49 -17.55
CA GLY A 220 -4.70 0.18 -17.66
C GLY A 220 -4.25 0.71 -16.30
N TYR A 221 -3.06 0.30 -15.83
CA TYR A 221 -2.52 0.71 -14.53
C TYR A 221 -1.37 1.69 -14.69
N ASP A 222 -1.52 2.89 -14.16
CA ASP A 222 -0.66 4.05 -14.41
C ASP A 222 -0.12 4.74 -13.13
N PRO A 223 0.32 4.03 -12.10
CA PRO A 223 0.71 4.62 -10.81
C PRO A 223 1.84 5.62 -10.92
N PHE A 224 2.73 5.45 -11.90
CA PHE A 224 3.91 6.29 -12.11
C PHE A 224 3.57 7.76 -12.37
N VAL A 225 2.39 8.03 -12.90
CA VAL A 225 1.92 9.38 -13.18
C VAL A 225 1.74 10.19 -11.90
N GLY A 226 1.22 9.58 -10.83
CA GLY A 226 0.98 10.24 -9.54
C GLY A 226 2.13 10.10 -8.54
N MET A 227 3.12 9.23 -8.80
CA MET A 227 4.23 8.98 -7.87
C MET A 227 5.35 10.02 -7.96
N GLY A 228 5.30 10.94 -8.91
CA GLY A 228 6.34 11.95 -9.10
C GLY A 228 7.63 11.35 -9.64
N VAL A 229 7.76 11.23 -10.94
CA VAL A 229 9.04 10.85 -11.56
C VAL A 229 9.97 12.07 -11.52
N PRO A 230 11.26 11.91 -11.15
CA PRO A 230 12.21 13.04 -11.17
C PRO A 230 12.16 13.78 -12.50
N GLY A 231 12.16 15.12 -12.48
CA GLY A 231 11.83 16.06 -13.56
C GLY A 231 12.53 15.94 -14.91
N MET A 232 13.29 14.86 -15.14
CA MET A 232 13.87 14.53 -16.45
C MET A 232 12.90 13.75 -17.37
N LEU A 233 11.74 13.30 -16.89
CA LEU A 233 10.83 12.42 -17.64
C LEU A 233 9.50 13.07 -18.03
N GLY A 234 9.31 14.34 -17.73
CA GLY A 234 8.09 15.10 -18.00
C GLY A 234 7.26 15.40 -16.75
N SER A 235 6.28 16.29 -16.86
CA SER A 235 5.33 16.56 -15.77
C SER A 235 4.34 15.40 -15.61
N PRO A 236 3.68 15.28 -14.44
CA PRO A 236 2.58 14.32 -14.25
C PRO A 236 1.51 14.43 -15.34
N GLU A 237 1.15 15.64 -15.74
CA GLU A 237 0.14 15.92 -16.78
C GLU A 237 0.59 15.44 -18.17
N GLU A 238 1.87 15.65 -18.52
CA GLU A 238 2.44 15.16 -19.78
C GLU A 238 2.50 13.65 -19.83
N LEU A 239 2.87 13.01 -18.71
CA LEU A 239 2.88 11.54 -18.59
C LEU A 239 1.46 11.00 -18.68
N PHE A 240 0.52 11.62 -18.01
CA PHE A 240 -0.89 11.25 -18.05
C PHE A 240 -1.48 11.37 -19.47
N ALA A 241 -1.17 12.43 -20.17
CA ALA A 241 -1.60 12.59 -21.56
C ALA A 241 -1.11 11.45 -22.45
N LYS A 242 0.13 10.97 -22.27
CA LYS A 242 0.67 9.81 -23.00
C LYS A 242 -0.09 8.52 -22.66
N VAL A 243 -0.40 8.30 -21.38
CA VAL A 243 -1.23 7.18 -20.94
C VAL A 243 -2.56 7.18 -21.67
N MET A 244 -3.24 8.33 -21.68
CA MET A 244 -4.58 8.45 -22.29
C MET A 244 -4.56 8.28 -23.80
N VAL A 245 -3.50 8.72 -24.49
CA VAL A 245 -3.32 8.48 -25.93
C VAL A 245 -3.24 6.97 -26.24
N ILE A 246 -2.49 6.21 -25.46
CA ILE A 246 -2.37 4.74 -25.65
C ILE A 246 -3.73 4.08 -25.39
N TYR A 247 -4.37 4.43 -24.28
CA TYR A 247 -5.66 3.86 -23.91
C TYR A 247 -6.73 4.16 -24.96
N GLN A 248 -6.87 5.42 -25.38
CA GLN A 248 -7.81 5.88 -26.41
C GLN A 248 -7.60 5.14 -27.73
N ARG A 249 -6.34 4.97 -28.15
CA ARG A 249 -6.00 4.25 -29.40
C ARG A 249 -6.52 2.81 -29.39
N CYS A 250 -6.39 2.11 -28.26
CA CYS A 250 -6.91 0.74 -28.10
C CYS A 250 -8.44 0.71 -28.13
N VAL A 251 -9.09 1.68 -27.50
CA VAL A 251 -10.55 1.84 -27.53
C VAL A 251 -11.05 2.10 -28.94
N ASP A 252 -10.46 3.05 -29.65
CA ASP A 252 -10.87 3.41 -31.01
C ASP A 252 -10.65 2.25 -32.00
N PHE A 253 -9.52 1.57 -31.87
CA PHE A 253 -9.26 0.36 -32.66
C PHE A 253 -10.35 -0.70 -32.46
N THR A 254 -10.73 -0.96 -31.20
CA THR A 254 -11.76 -1.96 -30.90
C THR A 254 -13.14 -1.54 -31.43
N ARG A 255 -13.52 -0.29 -31.26
CA ARG A 255 -14.79 0.25 -31.80
C ARG A 255 -14.88 0.14 -33.30
N GLN A 256 -13.79 0.42 -34.01
CA GLN A 256 -13.75 0.45 -35.47
C GLN A 256 -13.64 -0.96 -36.08
N GLN A 257 -12.78 -1.82 -35.54
CA GLN A 257 -12.47 -3.12 -36.13
C GLN A 257 -13.35 -4.26 -35.60
N TYR A 258 -13.89 -4.10 -34.37
CA TYR A 258 -14.69 -5.12 -33.67
C TYR A 258 -15.97 -4.52 -33.08
N PRO A 259 -16.79 -3.81 -33.86
CA PRO A 259 -17.98 -3.11 -33.35
C PRO A 259 -18.97 -4.04 -32.66
N ALA A 260 -19.03 -5.33 -33.04
CA ALA A 260 -19.90 -6.31 -32.42
C ALA A 260 -19.47 -6.68 -30.97
N LEU A 261 -18.23 -6.40 -30.58
CA LEU A 261 -17.75 -6.59 -29.21
C LEU A 261 -17.94 -5.33 -28.35
N TRP A 262 -18.24 -4.19 -28.98
CA TRP A 262 -18.31 -2.91 -28.28
C TRP A 262 -19.74 -2.62 -27.77
N HIS A 263 -19.86 -2.22 -26.51
CA HIS A 263 -21.08 -1.71 -25.90
C HIS A 263 -20.77 -0.79 -24.69
N ASP A 264 -21.71 0.03 -24.29
CA ASP A 264 -21.53 1.03 -23.21
C ASP A 264 -21.33 0.42 -21.81
N GLY A 265 -21.64 -0.87 -21.63
CA GLY A 265 -21.44 -1.58 -20.35
C GLY A 265 -20.06 -2.17 -20.15
N LEU A 266 -19.10 -1.92 -21.08
CA LEU A 266 -17.73 -2.41 -20.91
C LEU A 266 -17.03 -1.78 -19.70
N CYS A 267 -16.26 -2.59 -19.00
CA CYS A 267 -15.40 -2.15 -17.91
C CYS A 267 -14.13 -1.51 -18.47
N LEU A 268 -14.08 -0.21 -18.50
CA LEU A 268 -12.88 0.55 -18.88
C LEU A 268 -12.20 1.01 -17.58
N ASN A 269 -11.39 0.12 -17.00
CA ASN A 269 -10.73 0.32 -15.72
C ASN A 269 -9.40 1.04 -15.89
N THR A 270 -9.13 1.96 -14.97
CA THR A 270 -7.88 2.74 -14.94
C THR A 270 -7.43 3.03 -13.52
N ALA A 271 -6.33 3.75 -13.43
CA ALA A 271 -5.79 4.32 -12.20
C ALA A 271 -5.22 3.31 -11.20
N GLY A 272 -4.70 3.88 -10.18
CA GLY A 272 -4.34 3.34 -8.90
C GLY A 272 -4.40 4.46 -7.86
N SER A 273 -4.13 4.15 -6.60
CA SER A 273 -4.13 5.16 -5.53
C SER A 273 -3.32 6.43 -5.84
N PRO A 274 -2.13 6.37 -6.50
CA PRO A 274 -1.39 7.59 -6.82
C PRO A 274 -2.02 8.46 -7.91
N SER A 275 -2.74 7.87 -8.86
CA SER A 275 -3.16 8.54 -10.11
C SER A 275 -4.67 8.80 -10.22
N TYR A 276 -5.52 8.23 -9.35
CA TYR A 276 -6.97 8.26 -9.51
C TYR A 276 -7.55 9.68 -9.69
N ARG A 277 -6.95 10.70 -9.06
CA ARG A 277 -7.40 12.09 -9.19
C ARG A 277 -7.12 12.70 -10.57
N MET A 278 -6.11 12.22 -11.27
CA MET A 278 -5.82 12.68 -12.62
C MET A 278 -6.92 12.28 -13.61
N HIS A 279 -7.56 11.14 -13.36
CA HIS A 279 -8.70 10.66 -14.13
C HIS A 279 -9.99 11.46 -13.92
N GLU A 280 -9.97 12.50 -13.10
CA GLU A 280 -11.08 13.46 -12.98
C GLU A 280 -11.27 14.32 -14.25
N ASN A 281 -10.22 14.44 -15.07
CA ASN A 281 -10.19 15.32 -16.22
C ASN A 281 -10.29 14.57 -17.56
N GLU A 282 -10.73 13.30 -17.55
CA GLU A 282 -10.96 12.50 -18.74
C GLU A 282 -12.31 11.76 -18.67
N ASN A 283 -12.88 11.42 -19.82
CA ASN A 283 -14.20 10.79 -19.92
C ASN A 283 -14.16 9.42 -20.61
N LEU A 284 -12.97 8.86 -20.77
CA LEU A 284 -12.79 7.58 -21.47
C LEU A 284 -13.04 6.40 -20.54
N SER A 285 -12.48 6.46 -19.32
CA SER A 285 -12.64 5.37 -18.36
C SER A 285 -14.01 5.37 -17.69
N SER A 286 -14.56 4.18 -17.44
CA SER A 286 -15.83 4.00 -16.73
C SER A 286 -15.65 3.80 -15.23
N GLU A 287 -14.44 3.43 -14.78
CA GLU A 287 -14.14 3.20 -13.37
C GLU A 287 -12.67 3.46 -13.03
N VAL A 288 -12.42 3.73 -11.76
CA VAL A 288 -11.09 3.88 -11.18
C VAL A 288 -10.88 2.86 -10.05
N SER A 289 -9.66 2.31 -9.96
CA SER A 289 -9.28 1.36 -8.92
C SER A 289 -8.50 2.04 -7.81
N VAL A 290 -8.98 1.96 -6.57
CA VAL A 290 -8.32 2.56 -5.40
C VAL A 290 -8.29 1.57 -4.24
N GLY A 291 -7.16 1.49 -3.56
CA GLY A 291 -6.99 0.67 -2.35
C GLY A 291 -6.11 1.37 -1.31
N THR A 292 -4.81 1.41 -1.54
CA THR A 292 -3.80 1.91 -0.59
C THR A 292 -4.05 3.35 -0.13
N ALA A 293 -4.66 4.22 -0.96
CA ALA A 293 -5.03 5.59 -0.57
C ALA A 293 -6.01 5.63 0.61
N MET A 294 -6.83 4.58 0.82
CA MET A 294 -7.74 4.48 1.96
C MET A 294 -7.00 4.45 3.29
N LEU A 295 -5.78 3.89 3.33
CA LEU A 295 -4.98 3.73 4.56
C LEU A 295 -3.74 4.63 4.60
N LYS A 296 -3.30 5.15 3.47
CA LYS A 296 -2.15 6.06 3.28
C LYS A 296 -0.89 5.65 4.06
N PRO A 297 -0.21 4.56 3.71
CA PRO A 297 1.09 4.19 4.26
C PRO A 297 2.18 5.20 3.84
N THR A 298 3.41 5.16 4.44
CA THR A 298 4.42 6.22 4.25
C THR A 298 4.89 6.38 2.80
N HIS A 299 4.98 5.29 2.01
CA HIS A 299 5.31 5.38 0.58
C HIS A 299 4.23 6.11 -0.25
N TYR A 300 3.09 6.45 0.35
CA TYR A 300 1.99 7.19 -0.25
C TYR A 300 1.87 8.62 0.30
N ASP A 301 2.94 9.15 0.90
CA ASP A 301 3.07 10.59 1.20
C ASP A 301 3.40 11.35 -0.10
N LEU A 302 2.47 11.28 -1.05
CA LEU A 302 2.57 11.83 -2.39
C LEU A 302 1.78 13.14 -2.50
N PRO A 303 2.21 14.08 -3.37
CA PRO A 303 1.45 15.31 -3.63
C PRO A 303 0.00 15.06 -4.06
N SER A 304 -0.24 13.98 -4.83
CA SER A 304 -1.58 13.59 -5.27
C SER A 304 -2.50 13.12 -4.12
N LEU A 305 -1.93 12.77 -2.96
CA LEU A 305 -2.63 12.24 -1.80
C LEU A 305 -2.51 13.14 -0.56
N VAL A 306 -2.22 14.42 -0.74
CA VAL A 306 -2.04 15.38 0.38
C VAL A 306 -3.29 15.50 1.27
N GLU A 307 -4.48 15.37 0.70
CA GLU A 307 -5.74 15.41 1.44
C GLU A 307 -6.05 14.13 2.24
N HIS A 308 -5.37 13.01 1.96
CA HIS A 308 -5.56 11.78 2.70
C HIS A 308 -4.81 11.79 4.03
N GLU A 309 -5.33 11.07 5.01
CA GLU A 309 -4.74 10.90 6.33
C GLU A 309 -4.23 9.47 6.54
N PRO A 310 -3.10 9.26 7.25
CA PRO A 310 -2.69 7.93 7.67
C PRO A 310 -3.76 7.28 8.56
N ALA A 311 -4.31 6.13 8.13
CA ALA A 311 -5.41 5.46 8.82
C ALA A 311 -5.04 4.04 9.32
N ALA A 312 -3.78 3.61 9.14
CA ALA A 312 -3.31 2.31 9.61
C ALA A 312 -2.01 2.44 10.39
N TYR A 313 -1.94 1.78 11.56
CA TYR A 313 -0.77 1.78 12.42
C TYR A 313 -0.52 0.39 13.03
N ILE A 314 0.75 -0.03 13.08
CA ILE A 314 1.17 -1.10 13.96
C ILE A 314 1.31 -0.51 15.35
N ALA A 315 0.72 -1.14 16.37
CA ALA A 315 0.98 -0.85 17.76
C ALA A 315 1.63 -2.06 18.42
N THR A 316 2.72 -1.82 19.17
CA THR A 316 3.46 -2.90 19.83
C THR A 316 3.98 -2.46 21.19
N PRO A 317 3.81 -3.31 22.25
CA PRO A 317 4.23 -2.94 23.60
C PRO A 317 5.75 -2.98 23.77
N VAL A 318 6.25 -2.07 24.60
CA VAL A 318 7.61 -2.10 25.12
C VAL A 318 7.73 -3.23 26.14
N LEU A 319 8.64 -4.17 25.88
CA LEU A 319 8.91 -5.30 26.78
C LEU A 319 9.94 -4.94 27.87
N LYS A 320 10.93 -4.12 27.51
CA LYS A 320 12.06 -3.75 28.39
C LYS A 320 12.52 -2.35 28.09
N SER A 321 12.98 -1.65 29.12
CA SER A 321 13.70 -0.40 29.03
C SER A 321 15.00 -0.52 29.83
N THR A 322 16.16 -0.26 29.20
CA THR A 322 17.47 -0.54 29.78
C THR A 322 18.39 0.70 29.90
N GLY A 323 17.84 1.90 29.67
CA GLY A 323 18.62 3.13 29.70
C GLY A 323 19.51 3.30 28.46
N ALA A 324 20.71 3.87 28.61
CA ALA A 324 21.61 4.13 27.48
C ALA A 324 22.01 2.85 26.75
N VAL A 325 22.22 2.99 25.43
CA VAL A 325 22.66 1.86 24.60
C VAL A 325 23.94 1.23 25.19
N ASN A 326 23.95 -0.08 25.33
CA ASN A 326 25.12 -0.85 25.70
C ASN A 326 25.40 -1.88 24.60
N ILE A 327 26.61 -1.85 24.05
CA ILE A 327 27.02 -2.72 22.93
C ILE A 327 27.94 -3.80 23.49
N PRO A 328 27.64 -5.10 23.30
CA PRO A 328 28.50 -6.19 23.76
C PRO A 328 29.94 -6.03 23.26
N ALA A 329 30.89 -6.30 24.15
CA ALA A 329 32.32 -6.13 23.93
C ALA A 329 32.81 -4.68 23.82
N LEU A 330 31.91 -3.69 23.97
CA LEU A 330 32.23 -2.26 23.97
C LEU A 330 31.67 -1.56 25.21
N ASP A 331 31.46 -2.27 26.32
CA ASP A 331 30.77 -1.77 27.52
C ASP A 331 31.28 -0.41 28.00
N ASP A 332 32.61 -0.23 28.12
CA ASP A 332 33.22 1.01 28.57
C ASP A 332 33.11 2.16 27.54
N LYS A 333 32.95 1.83 26.25
CA LYS A 333 32.87 2.80 25.15
C LYS A 333 31.43 3.15 24.79
N SER A 334 30.49 2.35 25.19
CA SER A 334 29.06 2.56 24.88
C SER A 334 28.53 3.90 25.42
N LYS A 335 29.05 4.36 26.54
CA LYS A 335 28.74 5.69 27.11
C LYS A 335 29.10 6.85 26.16
N LEU A 336 30.08 6.66 25.29
CA LEU A 336 30.48 7.67 24.31
C LEU A 336 29.40 7.90 23.27
N PHE A 337 28.67 6.84 22.85
CA PHE A 337 27.58 6.95 21.89
C PHE A 337 26.42 7.78 22.46
N SER A 338 26.00 7.50 23.70
CA SER A 338 24.91 8.24 24.35
C SER A 338 25.31 9.65 24.76
N TRP A 339 26.62 9.89 24.98
CA TRP A 339 27.17 11.25 25.19
C TRP A 339 27.13 12.05 23.89
N TRP A 340 27.50 11.43 22.75
CA TRP A 340 27.54 12.08 21.44
C TRP A 340 26.14 12.32 20.88
N ASP A 341 25.29 11.29 20.86
CA ASP A 341 23.94 11.33 20.30
C ASP A 341 22.90 11.18 21.42
N ALA A 342 22.13 12.26 21.65
CA ALA A 342 21.06 12.26 22.63
C ALA A 342 20.00 11.16 22.36
N ASN A 343 19.83 10.78 21.08
CA ASN A 343 18.86 9.76 20.67
C ASN A 343 19.30 8.31 20.97
N GLN A 344 20.47 8.11 21.58
CA GLN A 344 20.99 6.83 22.06
C GLN A 344 20.94 6.70 23.60
N ARG A 345 20.28 7.63 24.30
CA ARG A 345 20.24 7.68 25.78
C ARG A 345 19.23 6.72 26.40
N GLN A 346 18.26 6.25 25.61
CA GLN A 346 17.28 5.25 26.04
C GLN A 346 17.26 4.11 25.04
N THR A 347 17.16 2.90 25.57
CA THR A 347 17.04 1.67 24.78
C THR A 347 15.79 0.94 25.23
N PHE A 348 14.95 0.65 24.26
CA PHE A 348 13.71 -0.08 24.44
C PHE A 348 13.78 -1.36 23.61
N PHE A 349 13.17 -2.44 24.12
CA PHE A 349 12.93 -3.65 23.36
C PHE A 349 11.42 -3.77 23.16
N ILE A 350 10.99 -3.70 21.90
CA ILE A 350 9.57 -3.85 21.54
C ILE A 350 9.24 -5.31 21.24
N TYR A 351 7.99 -5.69 21.41
CA TYR A 351 7.52 -7.03 21.08
C TYR A 351 7.42 -7.17 19.55
N GLY A 352 8.15 -8.10 18.95
CA GLY A 352 8.28 -8.21 17.51
C GLY A 352 9.20 -7.16 16.91
N GLY A 353 8.99 -6.82 15.65
CA GLY A 353 9.79 -5.84 14.91
C GLY A 353 10.11 -6.29 13.50
N ASN A 354 11.04 -5.58 12.83
CA ASN A 354 11.50 -5.84 11.46
C ASN A 354 10.34 -5.81 10.42
N TRP A 355 9.33 -5.02 10.67
CA TRP A 355 8.25 -4.81 9.72
C TRP A 355 8.61 -3.77 8.66
N MET A 356 7.95 -3.81 7.52
CA MET A 356 7.99 -2.76 6.52
C MET A 356 7.18 -1.55 7.01
N ALA A 357 7.72 -0.85 8.00
CA ALA A 357 7.08 0.26 8.69
C ALA A 357 8.13 1.22 9.27
N GLU A 358 7.73 2.46 9.49
CA GLU A 358 8.52 3.52 10.10
C GLU A 358 7.96 3.88 11.47
N PHE A 359 8.83 4.28 12.40
CA PHE A 359 8.41 4.75 13.72
C PHE A 359 7.64 6.05 13.59
N GLU A 360 6.42 6.08 14.12
CA GLU A 360 5.52 7.24 14.05
C GLU A 360 5.39 7.93 15.41
N SER A 361 5.20 7.15 16.48
CA SER A 361 5.00 7.73 17.80
C SER A 361 5.44 6.79 18.94
N PRO A 362 6.08 7.32 20.00
CA PRO A 362 6.51 8.71 20.18
C PRO A 362 7.57 9.13 19.16
N PRO A 363 7.71 10.43 18.86
CA PRO A 363 8.71 10.90 17.91
C PRO A 363 10.13 10.67 18.42
N GLY A 364 11.08 10.52 17.47
CA GLY A 364 12.51 10.37 17.75
C GLY A 364 12.96 8.93 18.05
N LEU A 365 12.07 7.95 17.94
CA LEU A 365 12.44 6.54 17.98
C LEU A 365 13.16 6.11 16.70
N GLN A 366 14.13 5.23 16.82
CA GLN A 366 14.88 4.67 15.69
C GLN A 366 15.36 3.25 15.99
N SER A 367 15.46 2.41 14.95
CA SER A 367 16.09 1.10 15.05
C SER A 367 17.56 1.24 15.43
N ASN A 368 18.08 0.26 16.17
CA ASN A 368 19.50 0.24 16.51
C ASN A 368 20.33 -0.24 15.31
N GLY A 369 21.24 0.61 14.81
CA GLY A 369 22.06 0.31 13.64
C GLY A 369 23.13 -0.77 13.87
N VAL A 370 23.51 -1.05 15.11
CA VAL A 370 24.55 -2.05 15.46
C VAL A 370 23.95 -3.43 15.59
N TYR A 371 22.81 -3.55 16.29
CA TYR A 371 22.12 -4.84 16.45
C TYR A 371 21.28 -5.24 15.23
N GLY A 372 20.95 -4.27 14.38
CA GLY A 372 20.07 -4.50 13.24
C GLY A 372 18.61 -4.74 13.64
N ARG A 373 17.84 -5.22 12.68
CA ARG A 373 16.40 -5.49 12.85
C ARG A 373 16.17 -6.89 13.43
N SER A 374 15.13 -7.04 14.25
CA SER A 374 14.74 -8.33 14.83
C SER A 374 13.22 -8.51 14.77
N SER A 375 12.78 -9.68 14.30
CA SER A 375 11.35 -10.01 14.23
C SER A 375 10.76 -10.52 15.56
N ASN A 376 11.61 -10.82 16.56
CA ASN A 376 11.16 -11.33 17.86
C ASN A 376 11.07 -10.24 18.93
N GLN A 377 12.16 -9.51 19.14
CA GLN A 377 12.22 -8.31 20.00
C GLN A 377 13.24 -7.33 19.41
N GLU A 378 12.74 -6.30 18.76
CA GLU A 378 13.60 -5.29 18.14
C GLU A 378 14.11 -4.29 19.17
N MET A 379 15.41 -3.99 19.07
CA MET A 379 16.02 -2.92 19.85
C MET A 379 15.74 -1.57 19.19
N VAL A 380 15.17 -0.66 19.95
CA VAL A 380 14.81 0.69 19.55
C VAL A 380 15.49 1.69 20.47
N ASN A 381 16.07 2.72 19.89
CA ASN A 381 16.69 3.79 20.65
C ASN A 381 15.87 5.08 20.58
N GLY A 382 16.01 5.89 21.63
CA GLY A 382 15.41 7.21 21.74
C GLY A 382 16.17 8.08 22.72
N SER A 383 15.76 9.34 22.82
CA SER A 383 16.28 10.26 23.83
C SER A 383 15.49 10.16 25.16
N ASN A 384 15.97 10.86 26.18
CA ASN A 384 15.24 10.96 27.46
C ASN A 384 13.88 11.67 27.33
N ALA A 385 13.66 12.42 26.24
CA ALA A 385 12.41 13.13 25.99
C ALA A 385 11.27 12.20 25.51
N VAL A 386 11.58 10.96 25.10
CA VAL A 386 10.57 10.00 24.60
C VAL A 386 9.60 9.55 25.69
N GLY A 387 10.05 9.38 26.94
CA GLY A 387 9.18 9.13 28.12
C GLY A 387 8.45 7.79 28.12
N LEU A 388 8.88 6.80 27.32
CA LEU A 388 8.28 5.46 27.31
C LEU A 388 8.65 4.65 28.55
N THR A 389 7.67 3.88 29.03
CA THR A 389 7.82 2.84 30.06
C THR A 389 7.47 1.47 29.51
N VAL A 390 7.76 0.42 30.30
CA VAL A 390 7.32 -0.96 29.97
C VAL A 390 5.81 -0.99 29.82
N GLU A 391 5.31 -1.76 28.84
CA GLU A 391 3.91 -1.88 28.41
C GLU A 391 3.34 -0.67 27.64
N ASP A 392 4.06 0.45 27.53
CA ASP A 392 3.65 1.50 26.62
C ASP A 392 3.78 1.04 25.16
N GLN A 393 2.89 1.54 24.31
CA GLN A 393 2.84 1.15 22.90
C GLN A 393 3.79 2.02 22.06
N VAL A 394 4.57 1.38 21.23
CA VAL A 394 5.24 2.05 20.10
C VAL A 394 4.36 1.92 18.87
N PHE A 395 4.10 3.05 18.22
CA PHE A 395 3.31 3.09 17.00
C PHE A 395 4.21 3.23 15.79
N LEU A 396 3.99 2.37 14.78
CA LEU A 396 4.68 2.43 13.50
C LEU A 396 3.66 2.56 12.39
N ARG A 397 3.98 3.35 11.38
CA ARG A 397 3.19 3.48 10.17
C ARG A 397 3.73 2.55 9.10
N PRO A 398 2.91 1.65 8.49
CA PRO A 398 3.34 0.80 7.39
C PRO A 398 3.94 1.61 6.24
N THR A 399 4.96 1.08 5.58
CA THR A 399 5.46 1.66 4.33
C THR A 399 4.62 1.22 3.14
N GLN A 400 4.10 -0.02 3.20
CA GLN A 400 3.16 -0.61 2.24
C GLN A 400 2.14 -1.47 2.97
N THR A 401 0.87 -1.35 2.62
CA THR A 401 -0.22 -2.12 3.25
C THR A 401 -0.14 -3.59 2.93
N GLU A 402 0.08 -3.96 1.67
CA GLU A 402 0.14 -5.34 1.20
C GLU A 402 1.19 -6.19 1.93
N ALA A 403 2.31 -5.57 2.31
CA ALA A 403 3.40 -6.27 2.97
C ALA A 403 3.17 -6.49 4.48
N VAL A 404 2.18 -5.84 5.08
CA VAL A 404 2.07 -5.72 6.54
C VAL A 404 0.74 -6.21 7.07
N LEU A 405 -0.39 -5.92 6.43
CA LEU A 405 -1.72 -6.13 7.01
C LEU A 405 -2.04 -7.59 7.36
N LEU A 406 -1.46 -8.55 6.66
CA LEU A 406 -1.67 -9.99 6.91
C LEU A 406 -0.83 -10.57 8.06
N GLN A 407 0.06 -9.78 8.70
CA GLN A 407 1.06 -10.32 9.64
C GLN A 407 0.61 -10.37 11.09
N PHE A 408 -0.50 -9.73 11.46
CA PHE A 408 -0.86 -9.47 12.86
C PHE A 408 -2.10 -10.24 13.34
N GLY A 409 -2.71 -11.03 12.47
CA GLY A 409 -4.05 -11.59 12.69
C GLY A 409 -5.12 -10.51 12.48
N ASP A 410 -6.16 -10.52 13.30
CA ASP A 410 -7.28 -9.59 13.14
C ASP A 410 -6.86 -8.13 13.23
N LEU A 411 -7.45 -7.30 12.37
CA LEU A 411 -7.31 -5.85 12.40
C LEU A 411 -8.20 -5.28 13.51
N LEU A 412 -7.65 -4.42 14.37
CA LEU A 412 -8.44 -3.72 15.38
C LEU A 412 -8.96 -2.40 14.82
N ALA A 413 -10.25 -2.26 14.66
CA ALA A 413 -10.90 -1.01 14.28
C ALA A 413 -11.01 -0.09 15.48
N VAL A 414 -10.55 1.17 15.35
CA VAL A 414 -10.61 2.17 16.41
C VAL A 414 -11.37 3.40 15.94
N ARG A 415 -12.15 4.01 16.83
CA ARG A 415 -12.91 5.25 16.61
C ARG A 415 -12.84 6.13 17.83
N GLY A 416 -12.51 7.41 17.66
CA GLY A 416 -12.33 8.32 18.79
C GLY A 416 -11.33 7.83 19.83
N GLY A 417 -10.27 7.13 19.41
CA GLY A 417 -9.26 6.54 20.27
C GLY A 417 -9.72 5.30 21.08
N LYS A 418 -10.86 4.67 20.73
CA LYS A 418 -11.42 3.48 21.36
C LYS A 418 -11.48 2.32 20.39
N ILE A 419 -11.19 1.09 20.88
CA ILE A 419 -11.41 -0.14 20.11
C ILE A 419 -12.92 -0.35 19.99
N VAL A 420 -13.42 -0.46 18.76
CA VAL A 420 -14.85 -0.62 18.47
C VAL A 420 -15.19 -1.92 17.77
N ASP A 421 -14.22 -2.54 17.08
CA ASP A 421 -14.42 -3.80 16.35
C ASP A 421 -13.09 -4.53 16.13
N SER A 422 -13.18 -5.79 15.67
CA SER A 422 -12.04 -6.61 15.27
C SER A 422 -12.41 -7.39 14.01
N TRP A 423 -11.60 -7.26 12.96
CA TRP A 423 -11.89 -7.83 11.64
C TRP A 423 -10.83 -8.85 11.24
N PRO A 424 -11.23 -10.09 10.90
CA PRO A 424 -10.29 -11.07 10.41
C PRO A 424 -9.63 -10.61 9.10
N VAL A 425 -8.39 -11.02 8.90
CA VAL A 425 -7.71 -10.88 7.61
C VAL A 425 -7.91 -12.14 6.77
N TYR A 426 -7.65 -12.06 5.47
CA TYR A 426 -7.61 -13.23 4.61
C TYR A 426 -6.49 -14.20 5.04
N THR A 427 -6.73 -15.50 4.90
CA THR A 427 -5.80 -16.59 5.23
C THR A 427 -5.46 -17.44 4.01
#